data_017727962f8a5227e9d987f62aaaf3b8
#
_entry.id   017727962f8a5227e9d987f62aaaf3b8
#
_cell.length_a   1.000
_cell.length_b   1.000
_cell.length_c   1.000
_cell.angle_alpha   90.00
_cell.angle_beta   90.00
_cell.angle_gamma   90.00
#
_symmetry.space_group_name_H-M   'P 1'
#
loop_
_entity.id
_entity.type
_entity.pdbx_description
1 polymer ?
#
loop_
_entity_poly.entity_id
_entity_poly.type
_entity_poly.pdbx_seq_one_letter_code
_entity_poly.pdbx_strand_id
1 'polypeptide(L)'
;MHAIADIIDDLRNGRMIVLVDDEQRENEGDLVCAARSVTPDIINFMLREGRGMLCVALAGKICDRLELEPQTRVNTAQRGTAYTITVDAHERFGVSTGVSAADRACTIRILADPESQVADLSRPGHIQPLRARAGGCLVRAGQTEGSIDLCRLAGLFPAAVIIEVMNPDGTMARRPELIQLCRQHELRMCSVAEVIHYRLEREKLVERIGQGPVANEFGKFELIAYSSVVDPFPHVALTCGEVGRLDVTDNPIDINEPLLVRMHSQNLLGDVFGDLSQPSGWTLRRSMEMIHERGRGALVYLRHEGMGSGLLKRLQTSSFPAGTELGLGDRLRIGHEQSTPGIRPPLNKGAYGIGCQILRDLGVRRLRLLTNHPFHPTALEGFGLEISEFVPVPE
;
A
#
# COMPACT_ATOMS: atom_id res chain seq x y z
N MET A 1 -18.12 -8.66 7.92
CA MET A 1 -16.85 -9.06 7.33
C MET A 1 -16.54 -10.49 7.76
N HIS A 2 -15.83 -11.25 6.94
CA HIS A 2 -15.46 -12.64 7.19
C HIS A 2 -13.97 -12.75 7.44
N ALA A 3 -13.52 -13.79 8.14
CA ALA A 3 -12.10 -13.99 8.37
C ALA A 3 -11.34 -14.20 7.04
N ILE A 4 -10.14 -13.63 6.92
CA ILE A 4 -9.33 -13.74 5.69
C ILE A 4 -8.99 -15.20 5.36
N ALA A 5 -8.87 -16.08 6.38
CA ALA A 5 -8.69 -17.52 6.15
C ALA A 5 -9.85 -18.14 5.36
N ASP A 6 -11.10 -17.78 5.70
CA ASP A 6 -12.29 -18.27 4.98
C ASP A 6 -12.38 -17.72 3.55
N ILE A 7 -11.96 -16.46 3.35
CA ILE A 7 -11.86 -15.83 2.02
C ILE A 7 -10.83 -16.55 1.14
N ILE A 8 -9.67 -16.88 1.72
CA ILE A 8 -8.61 -17.65 1.05
C ILE A 8 -9.13 -19.04 0.62
N ASP A 9 -9.87 -19.71 1.49
CA ASP A 9 -10.43 -21.03 1.18
C ASP A 9 -11.52 -20.96 0.10
N ASP A 10 -12.33 -19.90 0.07
CA ASP A 10 -13.30 -19.69 -1.02
C ASP A 10 -12.60 -19.55 -2.37
N LEU A 11 -11.56 -18.72 -2.44
CA LEU A 11 -10.79 -18.54 -3.68
C LEU A 11 -10.09 -19.82 -4.14
N ARG A 12 -9.53 -20.61 -3.21
CA ARG A 12 -8.94 -21.94 -3.52
C ARG A 12 -9.95 -22.90 -4.14
N ASN A 13 -11.20 -22.83 -3.68
CA ASN A 13 -12.30 -23.64 -4.18
C ASN A 13 -12.99 -23.04 -5.43
N GLY A 14 -12.41 -21.99 -6.04
CA GLY A 14 -12.94 -21.33 -7.23
C GLY A 14 -14.20 -20.50 -6.98
N ARG A 15 -14.53 -20.18 -5.72
CA ARG A 15 -15.66 -19.35 -5.36
C ARG A 15 -15.33 -17.88 -5.49
N MET A 16 -16.36 -17.09 -5.80
CA MET A 16 -16.28 -15.63 -5.78
C MET A 16 -16.40 -15.09 -4.36
N ILE A 17 -15.81 -13.92 -4.15
CA ILE A 17 -15.91 -13.13 -2.93
C ILE A 17 -16.26 -11.67 -3.27
N VAL A 18 -16.57 -10.86 -2.27
CA VAL A 18 -16.65 -9.41 -2.39
C VAL A 18 -15.47 -8.79 -1.65
N LEU A 19 -14.72 -7.94 -2.33
CA LEU A 19 -13.60 -7.18 -1.77
C LEU A 19 -13.96 -5.69 -1.75
N VAL A 20 -14.00 -5.08 -0.55
CA VAL A 20 -14.30 -3.66 -0.39
C VAL A 20 -13.07 -2.85 -0.03
N ASP A 21 -13.00 -1.61 -0.48
CA ASP A 21 -11.95 -0.68 -0.07
C ASP A 21 -12.37 0.24 1.10
N ASP A 22 -11.52 1.22 1.41
CA ASP A 22 -11.75 2.17 2.50
C ASP A 22 -12.82 3.19 2.10
N GLU A 23 -13.69 3.57 3.06
CA GLU A 23 -14.74 4.58 2.86
C GLU A 23 -14.19 5.94 2.42
N GLN A 24 -12.96 6.27 2.80
CA GLN A 24 -12.28 7.51 2.40
C GLN A 24 -11.56 7.39 1.04
N ARG A 25 -11.51 6.19 0.44
CA ARG A 25 -10.87 5.97 -0.87
C ARG A 25 -11.90 6.05 -2.00
N GLU A 26 -12.53 4.97 -2.37
CA GLU A 26 -13.61 4.89 -3.38
C GLU A 26 -14.93 4.53 -2.73
N ASN A 27 -14.87 3.83 -1.58
CA ASN A 27 -16.01 3.29 -0.84
C ASN A 27 -16.85 2.37 -1.73
N GLU A 28 -16.18 1.48 -2.46
CA GLU A 28 -16.77 0.57 -3.43
C GLU A 28 -16.45 -0.89 -3.09
N GLY A 29 -17.14 -1.80 -3.72
CA GLY A 29 -16.88 -3.22 -3.60
C GLY A 29 -16.89 -3.89 -4.96
N ASP A 30 -15.93 -4.81 -5.14
CA ASP A 30 -15.78 -5.61 -6.34
C ASP A 30 -16.17 -7.05 -6.06
N LEU A 31 -16.87 -7.69 -7.01
CA LEU A 31 -16.87 -9.14 -7.11
C LEU A 31 -15.49 -9.59 -7.58
N VAL A 32 -14.89 -10.55 -6.90
CA VAL A 32 -13.55 -11.06 -7.17
C VAL A 32 -13.58 -12.57 -7.34
N CYS A 33 -12.92 -13.07 -8.40
CA CYS A 33 -12.69 -14.50 -8.63
C CYS A 33 -11.25 -14.73 -9.11
N ALA A 34 -10.61 -15.82 -8.68
CA ALA A 34 -9.31 -16.21 -9.22
C ALA A 34 -9.42 -16.46 -10.74
N ALA A 35 -8.56 -15.82 -11.54
CA ALA A 35 -8.70 -15.83 -13.00
C ALA A 35 -8.62 -17.23 -13.64
N ARG A 36 -7.88 -18.17 -13.03
CA ARG A 36 -7.82 -19.57 -13.49
C ARG A 36 -9.10 -20.38 -13.24
N SER A 37 -9.91 -19.95 -12.28
CA SER A 37 -11.17 -20.62 -11.92
C SER A 37 -12.36 -20.12 -12.72
N VAL A 38 -12.16 -19.16 -13.60
CA VAL A 38 -13.25 -18.50 -14.34
C VAL A 38 -13.89 -19.44 -15.36
N THR A 39 -15.22 -19.49 -15.33
CA THR A 39 -16.08 -20.16 -16.31
C THR A 39 -16.98 -19.14 -17.00
N PRO A 40 -17.61 -19.49 -18.13
CA PRO A 40 -18.61 -18.60 -18.77
C PRO A 40 -19.75 -18.20 -17.80
N ASP A 41 -20.18 -19.11 -16.93
CA ASP A 41 -21.25 -18.84 -15.95
C ASP A 41 -20.82 -17.83 -14.90
N ILE A 42 -19.55 -17.91 -14.42
CA ILE A 42 -18.97 -16.93 -13.51
C ILE A 42 -18.92 -15.54 -14.16
N ILE A 43 -18.45 -15.46 -15.41
CA ILE A 43 -18.42 -14.18 -16.15
C ILE A 43 -19.83 -13.61 -16.33
N ASN A 44 -20.80 -14.45 -16.73
CA ASN A 44 -22.17 -14.03 -16.90
C ASN A 44 -22.79 -13.55 -15.56
N PHE A 45 -22.50 -14.24 -14.46
CA PHE A 45 -22.91 -13.80 -13.12
C PHE A 45 -22.30 -12.43 -12.75
N MET A 46 -20.97 -12.26 -12.94
CA MET A 46 -20.28 -11.02 -12.62
C MET A 46 -20.84 -9.84 -13.43
N LEU A 47 -21.11 -10.03 -14.72
CA LEU A 47 -21.71 -9.00 -15.58
C LEU A 47 -23.14 -8.64 -15.16
N ARG A 48 -23.95 -9.63 -14.76
CA ARG A 48 -25.34 -9.44 -14.37
C ARG A 48 -25.46 -8.76 -13.00
N GLU A 49 -24.70 -9.21 -12.03
CA GLU A 49 -24.79 -8.73 -10.64
C GLU A 49 -23.85 -7.57 -10.35
N GLY A 50 -22.63 -7.57 -10.94
CA GLY A 50 -21.66 -6.48 -10.78
C GLY A 50 -22.05 -5.23 -11.56
N ARG A 51 -22.32 -5.35 -12.85
CA ARG A 51 -22.68 -4.27 -13.79
C ARG A 51 -21.57 -3.25 -14.06
N GLY A 52 -20.47 -3.30 -13.36
CA GLY A 52 -19.30 -2.43 -13.53
C GLY A 52 -18.43 -2.82 -14.74
N MET A 53 -17.19 -2.41 -14.71
CA MET A 53 -16.20 -2.72 -15.75
C MET A 53 -15.48 -4.02 -15.42
N LEU A 54 -15.68 -5.06 -16.24
CA LEU A 54 -14.97 -6.34 -16.07
C LEU A 54 -13.48 -6.16 -16.37
N CYS A 55 -12.66 -6.27 -15.35
CA CYS A 55 -11.21 -6.12 -15.43
C CYS A 55 -10.48 -7.40 -14.98
N VAL A 56 -9.22 -7.54 -15.39
CA VAL A 56 -8.34 -8.62 -14.94
C VAL A 56 -7.11 -8.04 -14.27
N ALA A 57 -7.08 -8.10 -12.94
CA ALA A 57 -5.89 -7.75 -12.18
C ALA A 57 -4.79 -8.80 -12.44
N LEU A 58 -3.58 -8.34 -12.75
CA LEU A 58 -2.41 -9.16 -13.05
C LEU A 58 -1.20 -8.65 -12.27
N ALA A 59 -0.40 -9.58 -11.74
CA ALA A 59 0.91 -9.20 -11.20
C ALA A 59 1.80 -8.59 -12.30
N GLY A 60 2.61 -7.58 -11.96
CA GLY A 60 3.42 -6.84 -12.92
C GLY A 60 4.29 -7.72 -13.84
N LYS A 61 4.90 -8.79 -13.28
CA LYS A 61 5.69 -9.76 -14.06
C LYS A 61 4.89 -10.48 -15.17
N ILE A 62 3.57 -10.66 -14.99
CA ILE A 62 2.70 -11.25 -16.02
C ILE A 62 2.48 -10.25 -17.13
N CYS A 63 2.24 -8.97 -16.78
CA CYS A 63 2.13 -7.90 -17.77
C CYS A 63 3.42 -7.76 -18.59
N ASP A 64 4.60 -7.84 -17.94
CA ASP A 64 5.89 -7.79 -18.64
C ASP A 64 6.06 -8.96 -19.61
N ARG A 65 5.79 -10.19 -19.16
CA ARG A 65 5.89 -11.42 -19.98
C ARG A 65 4.97 -11.39 -21.19
N LEU A 66 3.76 -10.85 -21.02
CA LEU A 66 2.75 -10.78 -22.09
C LEU A 66 2.80 -9.46 -22.87
N GLU A 67 3.79 -8.60 -22.61
CA GLU A 67 3.95 -7.28 -23.25
C GLU A 67 2.66 -6.44 -23.22
N LEU A 68 2.01 -6.41 -22.04
CA LEU A 68 0.82 -5.60 -21.81
C LEU A 68 1.23 -4.17 -21.48
N GLU A 69 1.42 -3.38 -22.52
CA GLU A 69 1.80 -1.97 -22.44
C GLU A 69 0.76 -1.13 -21.66
N PRO A 70 1.17 -0.08 -20.94
CA PRO A 70 0.24 0.88 -20.38
C PRO A 70 -0.67 1.49 -21.44
N GLN A 71 -1.96 1.63 -21.14
CA GLN A 71 -2.94 2.21 -22.05
C GLN A 71 -2.61 3.65 -22.45
N THR A 72 -1.89 4.38 -21.60
CA THR A 72 -1.43 5.75 -21.84
C THR A 72 0.00 5.95 -21.35
N ARG A 73 0.75 6.81 -22.05
CA ARG A 73 2.12 7.17 -21.65
C ARG A 73 2.16 7.99 -20.34
N VAL A 74 1.13 8.81 -20.12
CA VAL A 74 1.01 9.63 -18.91
C VAL A 74 -0.34 9.32 -18.27
N ASN A 75 -0.30 8.67 -17.10
CA ASN A 75 -1.50 8.37 -16.34
C ASN A 75 -1.91 9.57 -15.48
N THR A 76 -3.02 10.22 -15.86
CA THR A 76 -3.61 11.35 -15.14
C THR A 76 -4.82 10.97 -14.29
N ALA A 77 -5.14 9.65 -14.19
CA ALA A 77 -6.26 9.18 -13.38
C ALA A 77 -6.05 9.51 -11.90
N GLN A 78 -7.07 10.03 -11.25
CA GLN A 78 -7.02 10.48 -9.85
C GLN A 78 -6.50 9.41 -8.88
N ARG A 79 -6.83 8.14 -9.12
CA ARG A 79 -6.40 6.99 -8.30
C ARG A 79 -5.18 6.27 -8.86
N GLY A 80 -4.68 6.69 -10.02
CA GLY A 80 -3.51 6.10 -10.67
C GLY A 80 -3.71 4.63 -11.05
N THR A 81 -4.95 4.20 -11.36
CA THR A 81 -5.24 2.83 -11.80
C THR A 81 -4.46 2.52 -13.07
N ALA A 82 -3.67 1.45 -13.02
CA ALA A 82 -2.73 1.12 -14.09
C ALA A 82 -3.38 0.24 -15.16
N TYR A 83 -4.24 0.85 -15.97
CA TYR A 83 -4.81 0.22 -17.15
C TYR A 83 -3.72 -0.11 -18.16
N THR A 84 -3.80 -1.31 -18.75
CA THR A 84 -2.98 -1.70 -19.91
C THR A 84 -3.81 -1.64 -21.19
N ILE A 85 -3.20 -1.91 -22.32
CA ILE A 85 -3.94 -2.15 -23.57
C ILE A 85 -4.94 -3.30 -23.38
N THR A 86 -6.11 -3.21 -24.02
CA THR A 86 -7.11 -4.28 -24.02
C THR A 86 -6.68 -5.43 -24.89
N VAL A 87 -7.12 -6.64 -24.57
CA VAL A 87 -6.75 -7.87 -25.30
C VAL A 87 -7.93 -8.83 -25.42
N ASP A 88 -7.83 -9.71 -26.43
CA ASP A 88 -8.59 -10.95 -26.54
C ASP A 88 -7.64 -12.12 -26.73
N ALA A 89 -8.07 -13.36 -26.43
CA ALA A 89 -7.32 -14.53 -26.84
C ALA A 89 -7.31 -14.63 -28.38
N HIS A 90 -6.20 -15.14 -28.94
CA HIS A 90 -6.08 -15.36 -30.37
C HIS A 90 -7.15 -16.36 -30.86
N GLU A 91 -7.66 -16.19 -32.07
CA GLU A 91 -8.72 -17.01 -32.70
C GLU A 91 -8.46 -18.52 -32.65
N ARG A 92 -7.19 -18.96 -32.63
CA ARG A 92 -6.80 -20.37 -32.47
C ARG A 92 -7.33 -21.04 -31.20
N PHE A 93 -7.72 -20.25 -30.20
CA PHE A 93 -8.33 -20.74 -28.96
C PHE A 93 -9.86 -20.82 -29.03
N GLY A 94 -10.44 -20.62 -30.19
CA GLY A 94 -11.88 -20.71 -30.45
C GLY A 94 -12.67 -19.48 -30.02
N VAL A 95 -11.99 -18.35 -29.81
CA VAL A 95 -12.61 -17.04 -29.53
C VAL A 95 -13.19 -16.49 -30.83
N SER A 96 -14.44 -15.99 -30.76
CA SER A 96 -15.12 -15.40 -31.91
C SER A 96 -14.93 -13.87 -31.92
N THR A 97 -15.91 -13.11 -31.46
CA THR A 97 -15.84 -11.65 -31.40
C THR A 97 -15.19 -11.11 -30.11
N GLY A 98 -14.85 -11.96 -29.14
CA GLY A 98 -14.26 -11.58 -27.85
C GLY A 98 -15.24 -11.12 -26.77
N VAL A 99 -16.52 -10.85 -27.12
CA VAL A 99 -17.50 -10.19 -26.23
C VAL A 99 -18.29 -11.18 -25.38
N SER A 100 -18.58 -12.38 -25.90
CA SER A 100 -19.39 -13.37 -25.21
C SER A 100 -18.76 -13.77 -23.86
N ALA A 101 -19.58 -14.24 -22.90
CA ALA A 101 -19.07 -14.74 -21.63
C ALA A 101 -18.07 -15.91 -21.83
N ALA A 102 -18.25 -16.71 -22.87
CA ALA A 102 -17.33 -17.79 -23.22
C ALA A 102 -15.99 -17.25 -23.76
N ASP A 103 -16.02 -16.29 -24.66
CA ASP A 103 -14.82 -15.67 -25.22
C ASP A 103 -14.03 -14.93 -24.13
N ARG A 104 -14.71 -14.15 -23.26
CA ARG A 104 -14.08 -13.46 -22.14
C ARG A 104 -13.45 -14.45 -21.16
N ALA A 105 -14.16 -15.53 -20.80
CA ALA A 105 -13.60 -16.57 -19.91
C ALA A 105 -12.37 -17.25 -20.54
N CYS A 106 -12.37 -17.46 -21.86
CA CYS A 106 -11.23 -17.99 -22.58
C CYS A 106 -10.03 -17.03 -22.49
N THR A 107 -10.21 -15.77 -22.83
CA THR A 107 -9.17 -14.72 -22.76
C THR A 107 -8.59 -14.60 -21.36
N ILE A 108 -9.44 -14.58 -20.33
CA ILE A 108 -9.02 -14.48 -18.94
C ILE A 108 -8.17 -15.68 -18.51
N ARG A 109 -8.55 -16.90 -18.89
CA ARG A 109 -7.74 -18.09 -18.60
C ARG A 109 -6.40 -18.07 -19.30
N ILE A 110 -6.32 -17.59 -20.55
CA ILE A 110 -5.05 -17.38 -21.27
C ILE A 110 -4.17 -16.37 -20.51
N LEU A 111 -4.72 -15.24 -20.09
CA LEU A 111 -3.97 -14.26 -19.27
C LEU A 111 -3.43 -14.86 -17.96
N ALA A 112 -4.15 -15.82 -17.38
CA ALA A 112 -3.79 -16.50 -16.14
C ALA A 112 -2.99 -17.79 -16.34
N ASP A 113 -2.63 -18.14 -17.53
CA ASP A 113 -1.80 -19.32 -17.82
C ASP A 113 -0.30 -18.94 -17.74
N PRO A 114 0.53 -19.64 -16.94
CA PRO A 114 1.96 -19.38 -16.85
C PRO A 114 2.69 -19.64 -18.17
N GLU A 115 2.18 -20.51 -19.03
CA GLU A 115 2.79 -20.86 -20.32
C GLU A 115 2.38 -19.95 -21.47
N SER A 116 1.41 -19.06 -21.28
CA SER A 116 0.94 -18.13 -22.31
C SER A 116 2.02 -17.18 -22.78
N GLN A 117 2.01 -16.90 -24.07
CA GLN A 117 2.95 -16.06 -24.78
C GLN A 117 2.24 -14.85 -25.39
N VAL A 118 3.03 -13.88 -25.84
CA VAL A 118 2.54 -12.66 -26.53
C VAL A 118 1.66 -12.98 -27.72
N ALA A 119 2.01 -14.01 -28.49
CA ALA A 119 1.28 -14.47 -29.70
C ALA A 119 -0.07 -15.17 -29.36
N ASP A 120 -0.36 -15.44 -28.09
CA ASP A 120 -1.64 -16.02 -27.68
C ASP A 120 -2.74 -14.97 -27.56
N LEU A 121 -2.38 -13.69 -27.66
CA LEU A 121 -3.27 -12.55 -27.48
C LEU A 121 -3.37 -11.70 -28.73
N SER A 122 -4.58 -11.29 -29.07
CA SER A 122 -4.90 -10.24 -30.05
C SER A 122 -5.02 -8.88 -29.35
N ARG A 123 -4.60 -7.80 -30.00
CA ARG A 123 -4.59 -6.43 -29.49
C ARG A 123 -5.11 -5.47 -30.55
N PRO A 124 -6.07 -4.56 -30.26
CA PRO A 124 -6.86 -4.48 -29.02
C PRO A 124 -7.88 -5.61 -28.90
N GLY A 125 -8.52 -5.72 -27.74
CA GLY A 125 -9.58 -6.69 -27.47
C GLY A 125 -10.65 -6.13 -26.51
N HIS A 126 -11.40 -7.04 -25.87
CA HIS A 126 -12.56 -6.70 -25.01
C HIS A 126 -12.31 -6.97 -23.53
N ILE A 127 -11.15 -7.56 -23.15
CA ILE A 127 -10.74 -7.72 -21.77
C ILE A 127 -9.77 -6.60 -21.41
N GLN A 128 -10.01 -5.97 -20.25
CA GLN A 128 -9.19 -4.90 -19.71
C GLN A 128 -8.25 -5.42 -18.60
N PRO A 129 -6.96 -5.65 -18.89
CA PRO A 129 -6.01 -5.99 -17.84
C PRO A 129 -5.61 -4.76 -17.03
N LEU A 130 -5.36 -4.98 -15.72
CA LEU A 130 -4.84 -4.02 -14.78
C LEU A 130 -3.51 -4.51 -14.21
N ARG A 131 -2.49 -3.67 -14.24
CA ARG A 131 -1.18 -3.98 -13.69
C ARG A 131 -1.13 -3.67 -12.20
N ALA A 132 -1.13 -4.69 -11.34
CA ALA A 132 -0.96 -4.51 -9.90
C ALA A 132 0.45 -4.02 -9.55
N ARG A 133 0.55 -3.18 -8.53
CA ARG A 133 1.83 -2.69 -7.99
C ARG A 133 2.61 -3.84 -7.33
N ALA A 134 3.94 -3.83 -7.51
CA ALA A 134 4.81 -4.68 -6.71
C ALA A 134 4.62 -4.34 -5.22
N GLY A 135 4.63 -5.38 -4.35
CA GLY A 135 4.27 -5.20 -2.93
C GLY A 135 2.77 -5.27 -2.63
N GLY A 136 1.90 -5.23 -3.66
CA GLY A 136 0.46 -5.44 -3.51
C GLY A 136 -0.25 -4.35 -2.71
N CYS A 137 -1.26 -4.74 -1.91
CA CYS A 137 -2.08 -3.81 -1.12
C CYS A 137 -1.29 -3.05 -0.03
N LEU A 138 -0.08 -3.49 0.31
CA LEU A 138 0.81 -2.75 1.21
C LEU A 138 1.36 -1.46 0.57
N VAL A 139 1.47 -1.43 -0.76
CA VAL A 139 1.93 -0.27 -1.53
C VAL A 139 0.74 0.56 -2.03
N ARG A 140 -0.31 -0.08 -2.54
CA ARG A 140 -1.54 0.57 -3.00
C ARG A 140 -2.76 -0.17 -2.47
N ALA A 141 -3.46 0.45 -1.52
CA ALA A 141 -4.62 -0.13 -0.84
C ALA A 141 -5.88 -0.13 -1.72
N GLY A 142 -5.82 -0.80 -2.89
CA GLY A 142 -6.92 -0.92 -3.85
C GLY A 142 -7.34 -2.36 -4.11
N GLN A 143 -8.53 -2.54 -4.70
CA GLN A 143 -9.09 -3.86 -5.02
C GLN A 143 -8.20 -4.64 -6.00
N THR A 144 -7.55 -3.95 -6.96
CA THR A 144 -6.58 -4.54 -7.90
C THR A 144 -5.46 -5.28 -7.16
N GLU A 145 -4.81 -4.60 -6.22
CA GLU A 145 -3.72 -5.18 -5.44
C GLU A 145 -4.22 -6.21 -4.42
N GLY A 146 -5.33 -5.91 -3.74
CA GLY A 146 -5.94 -6.80 -2.76
C GLY A 146 -6.36 -8.14 -3.37
N SER A 147 -6.93 -8.15 -4.57
CA SER A 147 -7.31 -9.38 -5.27
C SER A 147 -6.09 -10.24 -5.65
N ILE A 148 -5.00 -9.62 -6.09
CA ILE A 148 -3.73 -10.34 -6.37
C ILE A 148 -3.13 -10.92 -5.10
N ASP A 149 -3.13 -10.16 -4.01
CA ASP A 149 -2.61 -10.62 -2.72
C ASP A 149 -3.41 -11.79 -2.17
N LEU A 150 -4.74 -11.74 -2.27
CA LEU A 150 -5.61 -12.85 -1.89
C LEU A 150 -5.33 -14.10 -2.73
N CYS A 151 -5.12 -13.96 -4.06
CA CYS A 151 -4.69 -15.09 -4.90
C CYS A 151 -3.35 -15.67 -4.44
N ARG A 152 -2.36 -14.84 -4.10
CA ARG A 152 -1.05 -15.29 -3.58
C ARG A 152 -1.20 -16.01 -2.25
N LEU A 153 -1.94 -15.45 -1.31
CA LEU A 153 -2.22 -16.05 -0.01
C LEU A 153 -2.96 -17.38 -0.15
N ALA A 154 -3.80 -17.52 -1.16
CA ALA A 154 -4.47 -18.77 -1.51
C ALA A 154 -3.54 -19.79 -2.20
N GLY A 155 -2.30 -19.44 -2.53
CA GLY A 155 -1.38 -20.29 -3.29
C GLY A 155 -1.77 -20.42 -4.77
N LEU A 156 -2.56 -19.47 -5.28
CA LEU A 156 -3.05 -19.44 -6.66
C LEU A 156 -2.15 -18.57 -7.55
N PHE A 157 -2.27 -18.73 -8.85
CA PHE A 157 -1.62 -17.85 -9.81
C PHE A 157 -2.07 -16.40 -9.59
N PRO A 158 -1.16 -15.40 -9.56
CA PRO A 158 -1.47 -14.05 -9.15
C PRO A 158 -2.18 -13.25 -10.26
N ALA A 159 -3.39 -13.71 -10.58
CA ALA A 159 -4.32 -13.13 -11.53
C ALA A 159 -5.76 -13.28 -11.00
N ALA A 160 -6.54 -12.22 -11.02
CA ALA A 160 -7.92 -12.19 -10.56
C ALA A 160 -8.82 -11.42 -11.52
N VAL A 161 -10.05 -11.89 -11.71
CA VAL A 161 -11.11 -11.10 -12.34
C VAL A 161 -11.79 -10.27 -11.28
N ILE A 162 -12.00 -9.01 -11.58
CA ILE A 162 -12.67 -8.06 -10.71
C ILE A 162 -13.70 -7.27 -11.51
N ILE A 163 -14.79 -6.89 -10.87
CA ILE A 163 -15.83 -6.02 -11.43
C ILE A 163 -16.51 -5.27 -10.29
N GLU A 164 -16.65 -3.97 -10.43
CA GLU A 164 -17.33 -3.14 -9.46
C GLU A 164 -18.82 -3.52 -9.38
N VAL A 165 -19.41 -3.39 -8.18
CA VAL A 165 -20.83 -3.62 -7.96
C VAL A 165 -21.60 -2.30 -8.04
N MET A 166 -22.55 -2.24 -8.96
CA MET A 166 -23.47 -1.12 -9.14
C MET A 166 -24.89 -1.54 -8.78
N ASN A 167 -25.66 -0.59 -8.27
CA ASN A 167 -27.09 -0.73 -8.05
C ASN A 167 -27.85 -0.81 -9.38
N PRO A 168 -29.08 -1.34 -9.40
CA PRO A 168 -29.91 -1.37 -10.63
C PRO A 168 -30.19 -0.01 -11.27
N ASP A 169 -30.12 1.07 -10.49
CA ASP A 169 -30.30 2.45 -10.95
C ASP A 169 -29.02 3.07 -11.54
N GLY A 170 -27.90 2.32 -11.56
CA GLY A 170 -26.61 2.77 -12.10
C GLY A 170 -25.72 3.50 -11.08
N THR A 171 -26.14 3.67 -9.84
CA THR A 171 -25.30 4.21 -8.77
C THR A 171 -24.36 3.13 -8.23
N MET A 172 -23.24 3.53 -7.62
CA MET A 172 -22.32 2.56 -7.01
C MET A 172 -22.93 1.95 -5.74
N ALA A 173 -22.90 0.62 -5.64
CA ALA A 173 -23.29 -0.07 -4.42
C ALA A 173 -22.31 0.25 -3.28
N ARG A 174 -22.83 0.55 -2.11
CA ARG A 174 -22.09 0.82 -0.88
C ARG A 174 -22.24 -0.37 0.07
N ARG A 175 -21.64 -0.27 1.22
CA ARG A 175 -21.56 -1.37 2.19
C ARG A 175 -22.92 -2.02 2.52
N PRO A 176 -24.04 -1.29 2.71
CA PRO A 176 -25.36 -1.91 2.95
C PRO A 176 -25.83 -2.79 1.80
N GLU A 177 -25.75 -2.30 0.56
CA GLU A 177 -26.18 -3.01 -0.66
C GLU A 177 -25.24 -4.22 -0.91
N LEU A 178 -23.94 -4.07 -0.69
CA LEU A 178 -22.97 -5.17 -0.80
C LEU A 178 -23.25 -6.28 0.21
N ILE A 179 -23.64 -5.95 1.44
CA ILE A 179 -24.05 -6.95 2.46
C ILE A 179 -25.31 -7.69 1.99
N GLN A 180 -26.27 -6.99 1.37
CA GLN A 180 -27.46 -7.60 0.82
C GLN A 180 -27.13 -8.55 -0.33
N LEU A 181 -26.27 -8.14 -1.27
CA LEU A 181 -25.78 -8.98 -2.36
C LEU A 181 -25.09 -10.26 -1.81
N CYS A 182 -24.22 -10.10 -0.81
CA CYS A 182 -23.54 -11.22 -0.19
C CYS A 182 -24.50 -12.23 0.42
N ARG A 183 -25.55 -11.77 1.11
CA ARG A 183 -26.58 -12.63 1.70
C ARG A 183 -27.41 -13.35 0.62
N GLN A 184 -27.77 -12.64 -0.45
CA GLN A 184 -28.58 -13.19 -1.53
C GLN A 184 -27.87 -14.30 -2.30
N HIS A 185 -26.55 -14.19 -2.45
CA HIS A 185 -25.74 -15.10 -3.28
C HIS A 185 -24.75 -15.95 -2.47
N GLU A 186 -24.88 -15.96 -1.13
CA GLU A 186 -23.99 -16.71 -0.21
C GLU A 186 -22.51 -16.39 -0.42
N LEU A 187 -22.19 -15.12 -0.75
CA LEU A 187 -20.82 -14.64 -0.94
C LEU A 187 -20.22 -14.18 0.38
N ARG A 188 -18.93 -14.42 0.54
CA ARG A 188 -18.16 -13.83 1.63
C ARG A 188 -17.58 -12.50 1.22
N MET A 189 -17.38 -11.62 2.19
CA MET A 189 -16.87 -10.27 2.00
C MET A 189 -15.76 -9.96 2.98
N CYS A 190 -14.67 -9.37 2.48
CA CYS A 190 -13.58 -8.79 3.28
C CYS A 190 -13.20 -7.40 2.75
N SER A 191 -12.38 -6.68 3.53
CA SER A 191 -11.83 -5.39 3.12
C SER A 191 -10.36 -5.50 2.76
N VAL A 192 -9.89 -4.59 1.90
CA VAL A 192 -8.46 -4.41 1.61
C VAL A 192 -7.67 -4.13 2.90
N ALA A 193 -8.26 -3.41 3.87
CA ALA A 193 -7.63 -3.16 5.17
C ALA A 193 -7.37 -4.45 5.96
N GLU A 194 -8.33 -5.42 5.94
CA GLU A 194 -8.14 -6.73 6.58
C GLU A 194 -7.07 -7.57 5.87
N VAL A 195 -6.99 -7.49 4.53
CA VAL A 195 -5.91 -8.17 3.76
C VAL A 195 -4.55 -7.59 4.15
N ILE A 196 -4.42 -6.25 4.23
CA ILE A 196 -3.20 -5.57 4.68
C ILE A 196 -2.81 -6.07 6.08
N HIS A 197 -3.76 -6.06 7.03
CA HIS A 197 -3.50 -6.50 8.40
C HIS A 197 -3.03 -7.96 8.45
N TYR A 198 -3.73 -8.86 7.73
CA TYR A 198 -3.37 -10.28 7.64
C TYR A 198 -1.96 -10.51 7.10
N ARG A 199 -1.55 -9.74 6.07
CA ARG A 199 -0.20 -9.80 5.50
C ARG A 199 0.86 -9.29 6.46
N LEU A 200 0.60 -8.13 7.10
CA LEU A 200 1.53 -7.49 8.03
C LEU A 200 1.84 -8.37 9.25
N GLU A 201 0.88 -9.16 9.72
CA GLU A 201 1.08 -10.10 10.84
C GLU A 201 1.91 -11.34 10.46
N ARG A 202 1.91 -11.74 9.20
CA ARG A 202 2.42 -13.05 8.74
C ARG A 202 3.63 -12.97 7.83
N GLU A 203 3.85 -11.85 7.18
CA GLU A 203 4.95 -11.67 6.23
C GLU A 203 6.07 -10.86 6.87
N LYS A 204 7.31 -11.36 6.78
CA LYS A 204 8.50 -10.57 7.11
C LYS A 204 8.82 -9.67 5.91
N LEU A 205 8.50 -8.38 6.03
CA LEU A 205 8.62 -7.41 4.93
C LEU A 205 9.92 -6.61 4.98
N VAL A 206 10.68 -6.71 6.08
CA VAL A 206 11.93 -5.98 6.29
C VAL A 206 13.05 -6.95 6.66
N GLU A 207 14.24 -6.64 6.19
CA GLU A 207 15.46 -7.40 6.49
C GLU A 207 16.60 -6.43 6.77
N ARG A 208 17.40 -6.68 7.83
CA ARG A 208 18.62 -5.92 8.08
C ARG A 208 19.63 -6.22 6.98
N ILE A 209 20.20 -5.17 6.39
CA ILE A 209 21.21 -5.27 5.33
C ILE A 209 22.57 -4.69 5.75
N GLY A 210 22.64 -4.04 6.91
CA GLY A 210 23.87 -3.54 7.45
C GLY A 210 23.65 -2.73 8.72
N GLN A 211 24.71 -2.59 9.53
CA GLN A 211 24.71 -1.76 10.73
C GLN A 211 26.09 -1.21 11.00
N GLY A 212 26.17 -0.08 11.70
CA GLY A 212 27.42 0.52 12.11
C GLY A 212 27.23 1.83 12.87
N PRO A 213 28.28 2.29 13.58
CA PRO A 213 28.23 3.51 14.35
C PRO A 213 28.14 4.74 13.46
N VAL A 214 27.33 5.69 13.87
CA VAL A 214 27.22 7.04 13.26
C VAL A 214 27.29 8.10 14.35
N ALA A 215 28.06 9.15 14.12
CA ALA A 215 28.13 10.31 14.99
C ALA A 215 27.72 11.56 14.22
N ASN A 216 26.87 12.38 14.84
CA ASN A 216 26.45 13.67 14.31
C ASN A 216 26.44 14.73 15.43
N GLU A 217 25.99 15.92 15.12
CA GLU A 217 25.91 17.05 16.09
C GLU A 217 25.05 16.76 17.34
N PHE A 218 24.15 15.77 17.27
CA PHE A 218 23.24 15.38 18.36
C PHE A 218 23.80 14.23 19.22
N GLY A 219 24.84 13.54 18.76
CA GLY A 219 25.48 12.46 19.52
C GLY A 219 25.90 11.26 18.70
N LYS A 220 26.12 10.16 19.43
CA LYS A 220 26.52 8.87 18.85
C LYS A 220 25.31 7.93 18.81
N PHE A 221 25.10 7.32 17.65
CA PHE A 221 24.02 6.38 17.39
C PHE A 221 24.58 5.12 16.71
N GLU A 222 23.86 4.03 16.80
CA GLU A 222 24.01 2.90 15.91
C GLU A 222 23.01 3.06 14.75
N LEU A 223 23.49 3.03 13.52
CA LEU A 223 22.68 3.05 12.32
C LEU A 223 22.44 1.61 11.88
N ILE A 224 21.17 1.25 11.66
CA ILE A 224 20.77 -0.05 11.13
C ILE A 224 19.96 0.21 9.85
N ALA A 225 20.42 -0.39 8.74
CA ALA A 225 19.76 -0.28 7.44
C ALA A 225 18.89 -1.52 7.17
N TYR A 226 17.70 -1.27 6.61
CA TYR A 226 16.71 -2.29 6.31
C TYR A 226 16.31 -2.25 4.84
N SER A 227 16.41 -3.36 4.13
CA SER A 227 15.70 -3.55 2.87
C SER A 227 14.22 -3.82 3.14
N SER A 228 13.39 -3.54 2.16
CA SER A 228 11.95 -3.81 2.20
C SER A 228 11.49 -4.41 0.88
N VAL A 229 10.53 -5.34 0.94
CA VAL A 229 9.91 -5.91 -0.27
C VAL A 229 8.97 -4.93 -0.97
N VAL A 230 8.66 -3.79 -0.33
CA VAL A 230 7.69 -2.81 -0.84
C VAL A 230 8.33 -1.51 -1.32
N ASP A 231 9.55 -1.20 -0.89
CA ASP A 231 10.29 0.01 -1.26
C ASP A 231 11.64 -0.32 -1.89
N PRO A 232 12.05 0.37 -2.97
CA PRO A 232 13.34 0.12 -3.62
C PRO A 232 14.53 0.68 -2.83
N PHE A 233 14.27 1.61 -1.90
CA PHE A 233 15.30 2.24 -1.08
C PHE A 233 15.33 1.67 0.33
N PRO A 234 16.53 1.43 0.90
CA PRO A 234 16.64 0.99 2.26
C PRO A 234 16.04 2.01 3.25
N HIS A 235 15.29 1.52 4.23
CA HIS A 235 14.92 2.30 5.41
C HIS A 235 16.07 2.33 6.40
N VAL A 236 16.06 3.30 7.32
CA VAL A 236 17.14 3.49 8.27
C VAL A 236 16.56 3.65 9.68
N ALA A 237 17.17 2.97 10.65
CA ALA A 237 16.96 3.23 12.06
C ALA A 237 18.22 3.78 12.69
N LEU A 238 18.11 4.86 13.47
CA LEU A 238 19.15 5.35 14.38
C LEU A 238 18.74 4.96 15.79
N THR A 239 19.59 4.20 16.47
CA THR A 239 19.33 3.69 17.81
C THR A 239 20.38 4.16 18.81
N CYS A 240 19.97 4.25 20.07
CA CYS A 240 20.79 4.63 21.21
C CYS A 240 20.51 3.70 22.39
N GLY A 241 21.52 3.38 23.22
CA GLY A 241 21.33 2.63 24.47
C GLY A 241 20.99 1.15 24.26
N GLU A 242 21.72 0.49 23.35
CA GLU A 242 21.63 -0.96 23.08
C GLU A 242 20.32 -1.41 22.41
N VAL A 243 19.52 -0.47 21.89
CA VAL A 243 18.31 -0.78 21.13
C VAL A 243 18.70 -1.39 19.79
N GLY A 244 18.07 -2.51 19.42
CA GLY A 244 18.36 -3.22 18.18
C GLY A 244 19.46 -4.26 18.28
N ARG A 245 19.94 -4.60 19.49
CA ARG A 245 20.86 -5.72 19.68
C ARG A 245 20.16 -7.05 19.39
N LEU A 246 20.93 -7.97 18.84
CA LEU A 246 20.53 -9.35 18.62
C LEU A 246 21.14 -10.24 19.69
N ASP A 247 20.47 -11.34 20.01
CA ASP A 247 21.01 -12.41 20.83
C ASP A 247 21.97 -13.30 20.03
N VAL A 248 22.47 -14.35 20.65
CA VAL A 248 23.40 -15.31 20.04
C VAL A 248 22.80 -16.15 18.90
N THR A 249 21.50 -16.06 18.70
CA THR A 249 20.74 -16.75 17.65
C THR A 249 20.19 -15.78 16.60
N ASP A 250 20.75 -14.56 16.54
CA ASP A 250 20.34 -13.48 15.64
C ASP A 250 18.86 -13.04 15.80
N ASN A 251 18.29 -13.26 16.97
CA ASN A 251 16.94 -12.76 17.28
C ASN A 251 17.00 -11.42 18.03
N PRO A 252 16.04 -10.53 17.79
CA PRO A 252 15.92 -9.27 18.53
C PRO A 252 15.75 -9.52 20.03
N ILE A 253 16.53 -8.82 20.85
CA ILE A 253 16.38 -8.83 22.31
C ILE A 253 15.21 -7.92 22.66
N ASP A 254 14.14 -8.49 23.26
CA ASP A 254 12.93 -7.76 23.62
C ASP A 254 13.17 -6.73 24.73
N ILE A 255 12.66 -5.53 24.51
CA ILE A 255 12.72 -4.40 25.43
C ILE A 255 11.29 -4.09 25.90
N ASN A 256 11.00 -4.46 27.15
CA ASN A 256 9.63 -4.34 27.70
C ASN A 256 9.33 -2.99 28.32
N GLU A 257 10.36 -2.20 28.68
CA GLU A 257 10.16 -0.83 29.13
C GLU A 257 9.75 0.10 27.99
N PRO A 258 8.94 1.16 28.30
CA PRO A 258 8.55 2.14 27.29
C PRO A 258 9.76 2.91 26.75
N LEU A 259 10.01 2.82 25.45
CA LEU A 259 11.10 3.48 24.76
C LEU A 259 10.64 4.74 24.02
N LEU A 260 11.51 5.76 24.04
CA LEU A 260 11.30 6.96 23.24
C LEU A 260 11.56 6.63 21.77
N VAL A 261 10.54 6.81 20.94
CA VAL A 261 10.58 6.40 19.53
C VAL A 261 10.05 7.52 18.64
N ARG A 262 10.72 7.77 17.52
CA ARG A 262 10.23 8.58 16.41
C ARG A 262 10.09 7.73 15.17
N MET A 263 8.93 7.74 14.55
CA MET A 263 8.72 7.30 13.17
C MET A 263 8.66 8.52 12.27
N HIS A 264 9.57 8.62 11.31
CA HIS A 264 9.68 9.76 10.41
C HIS A 264 9.61 9.30 8.96
N SER A 265 8.64 9.80 8.21
CA SER A 265 8.59 9.62 6.77
C SER A 265 9.46 10.67 6.09
N GLN A 266 10.37 10.24 5.22
CA GLN A 266 11.26 11.11 4.47
C GLN A 266 10.49 12.23 3.77
N ASN A 267 10.93 13.46 4.01
CA ASN A 267 10.52 14.67 3.30
C ASN A 267 11.76 15.43 2.85
N LEU A 268 12.27 15.10 1.66
CA LEU A 268 13.55 15.64 1.17
C LEU A 268 13.66 17.16 1.32
N LEU A 269 12.62 17.90 0.92
CA LEU A 269 12.64 19.36 0.96
C LEU A 269 12.62 19.88 2.40
N GLY A 270 11.78 19.32 3.27
CA GLY A 270 11.70 19.74 4.68
C GLY A 270 12.88 19.27 5.51
N ASP A 271 13.36 18.02 5.29
CA ASP A 271 14.42 17.42 6.10
C ASP A 271 15.81 17.99 5.77
N VAL A 272 16.10 18.20 4.47
CA VAL A 272 17.43 18.60 3.97
C VAL A 272 17.50 20.07 3.61
N PHE A 273 16.50 20.60 2.90
CA PHE A 273 16.52 21.95 2.37
C PHE A 273 15.74 22.97 3.22
N GLY A 274 15.12 22.53 4.33
CA GLY A 274 14.45 23.40 5.28
C GLY A 274 13.21 24.10 4.69
N ASP A 275 12.44 23.42 3.82
CA ASP A 275 11.21 23.93 3.22
C ASP A 275 10.20 24.35 4.31
N LEU A 276 9.91 25.64 4.36
CA LEU A 276 9.03 26.23 5.36
C LEU A 276 7.56 25.88 5.17
N SER A 277 7.16 25.43 3.99
CA SER A 277 5.77 25.02 3.73
C SER A 277 5.42 23.69 4.40
N GLN A 278 6.41 22.83 4.63
CA GLN A 278 6.29 21.58 5.39
C GLN A 278 7.56 21.32 6.20
N PRO A 279 7.79 22.08 7.26
CA PRO A 279 9.01 21.97 8.04
C PRO A 279 9.02 20.65 8.82
N SER A 280 9.82 19.69 8.38
CA SER A 280 9.98 18.39 9.04
C SER A 280 11.39 18.19 9.61
N GLY A 281 12.38 18.90 9.06
CA GLY A 281 13.78 18.77 9.43
C GLY A 281 14.06 19.13 10.89
N TRP A 282 13.41 20.18 11.42
CA TRP A 282 13.57 20.53 12.84
C TRP A 282 13.02 19.44 13.76
N THR A 283 11.84 18.87 13.46
CA THR A 283 11.26 17.76 14.23
C THR A 283 12.16 16.53 14.21
N LEU A 284 12.77 16.22 13.04
CA LEU A 284 13.73 15.13 12.88
C LEU A 284 14.94 15.34 13.80
N ARG A 285 15.57 16.52 13.72
CA ARG A 285 16.76 16.90 14.52
C ARG A 285 16.45 16.90 16.01
N ARG A 286 15.37 17.55 16.44
CA ARG A 286 14.98 17.60 17.85
C ARG A 286 14.66 16.21 18.39
N SER A 287 14.07 15.33 17.59
CA SER A 287 13.82 13.94 17.99
C SER A 287 15.12 13.16 18.22
N MET A 288 16.15 13.36 17.39
CA MET A 288 17.48 12.74 17.62
C MET A 288 18.10 13.25 18.92
N GLU A 289 18.07 14.55 19.18
CA GLU A 289 18.56 15.15 20.40
C GLU A 289 17.86 14.58 21.65
N MET A 290 16.51 14.56 21.66
CA MET A 290 15.71 14.01 22.78
C MET A 290 16.02 12.53 23.04
N ILE A 291 16.20 11.73 21.98
CA ILE A 291 16.55 10.30 22.10
C ILE A 291 17.94 10.17 22.70
N HIS A 292 18.90 10.98 22.25
CA HIS A 292 20.27 10.95 22.77
C HIS A 292 20.36 11.42 24.23
N GLU A 293 19.69 12.53 24.59
CA GLU A 293 19.59 13.04 25.97
C GLU A 293 19.01 11.99 26.93
N ARG A 294 18.05 11.18 26.45
CA ARG A 294 17.46 10.09 27.22
C ARG A 294 18.40 8.89 27.37
N GLY A 295 19.43 8.82 26.54
CA GLY A 295 20.41 7.71 26.53
C GLY A 295 19.89 6.40 25.95
N ARG A 296 18.59 6.30 25.58
CA ARG A 296 17.97 5.10 25.02
C ARG A 296 16.74 5.40 24.20
N GLY A 297 16.67 4.85 22.98
CA GLY A 297 15.53 5.02 22.09
C GLY A 297 15.86 4.73 20.64
N ALA A 298 14.90 4.99 19.74
CA ALA A 298 15.03 4.74 18.32
C ALA A 298 14.33 5.80 17.46
N LEU A 299 14.97 6.18 16.36
CA LEU A 299 14.38 6.94 15.28
C LEU A 299 14.35 6.07 14.02
N VAL A 300 13.16 5.79 13.50
CA VAL A 300 12.95 5.05 12.24
C VAL A 300 12.66 6.05 11.14
N TYR A 301 13.55 6.11 10.14
CA TYR A 301 13.46 6.97 8.98
C TYR A 301 13.00 6.14 7.78
N LEU A 302 11.76 6.35 7.39
CA LEU A 302 11.09 5.59 6.33
C LEU A 302 11.30 6.26 4.98
N ARG A 303 11.92 5.55 4.04
CA ARG A 303 12.19 6.02 2.68
C ARG A 303 11.21 5.35 1.72
N HIS A 304 10.35 6.13 1.07
CA HIS A 304 9.34 5.62 0.17
C HIS A 304 9.53 6.11 -1.25
N GLU A 305 9.26 5.26 -2.24
CA GLU A 305 9.38 5.58 -3.67
C GLU A 305 8.44 6.72 -4.12
N GLY A 306 7.35 6.95 -3.40
CA GLY A 306 6.38 8.01 -3.70
C GLY A 306 6.94 9.44 -3.70
N MET A 307 8.21 9.61 -3.34
CA MET A 307 8.90 10.90 -3.29
C MET A 307 9.14 11.55 -4.65
N GLY A 308 9.39 10.78 -5.70
CA GLY A 308 9.53 11.34 -7.04
C GLY A 308 8.22 11.98 -7.53
N SER A 309 7.09 11.30 -7.38
CA SER A 309 5.78 11.84 -7.72
C SER A 309 5.31 12.91 -6.73
N GLY A 310 5.64 12.78 -5.45
CA GLY A 310 5.35 13.77 -4.41
C GLY A 310 6.11 15.07 -4.63
N LEU A 311 7.40 14.99 -4.96
CA LEU A 311 8.23 16.14 -5.29
C LEU A 311 7.72 16.87 -6.55
N LEU A 312 7.47 16.13 -7.64
CA LEU A 312 6.91 16.70 -8.87
C LEU A 312 5.55 17.36 -8.66
N LYS A 313 4.65 16.69 -7.91
CA LYS A 313 3.35 17.26 -7.57
C LYS A 313 3.48 18.53 -6.74
N ARG A 314 4.42 18.57 -5.80
CA ARG A 314 4.71 19.78 -5.01
C ARG A 314 5.25 20.90 -5.88
N LEU A 315 6.20 20.62 -6.77
CA LEU A 315 6.74 21.61 -7.70
C LEU A 315 5.65 22.18 -8.64
N GLN A 316 4.69 21.34 -9.05
CA GLN A 316 3.55 21.76 -9.87
C GLN A 316 2.50 22.58 -9.10
N THR A 317 2.37 22.36 -7.78
CA THR A 317 1.41 23.09 -6.93
C THR A 317 2.01 24.29 -6.21
N SER A 318 3.33 24.39 -6.11
CA SER A 318 4.07 25.50 -5.49
C SER A 318 4.29 26.61 -6.52
N SER A 319 3.23 27.28 -6.96
CA SER A 319 3.36 28.56 -7.65
C SER A 319 3.52 29.66 -6.60
N PHE A 320 4.76 30.07 -6.31
CA PHE A 320 4.96 31.38 -5.68
C PHE A 320 4.46 32.46 -6.65
N PRO A 321 3.62 33.41 -6.20
CA PRO A 321 3.28 34.54 -7.06
C PRO A 321 4.58 35.25 -7.48
N ALA A 322 4.76 35.43 -8.77
CA ALA A 322 5.93 36.12 -9.30
C ALA A 322 6.03 37.51 -8.65
N GLY A 323 7.11 37.80 -7.92
CA GLY A 323 7.39 39.12 -7.33
C GLY A 323 7.26 39.21 -5.80
N THR A 324 7.06 38.10 -5.08
CA THR A 324 7.04 38.15 -3.61
C THR A 324 8.47 38.08 -3.05
N GLU A 325 9.07 39.23 -2.71
CA GLU A 325 10.24 39.29 -1.84
C GLU A 325 9.80 38.97 -0.40
N LEU A 326 10.11 37.78 0.09
CA LEU A 326 9.81 37.36 1.45
C LEU A 326 10.90 37.88 2.40
N GLY A 327 10.58 38.83 3.26
CA GLY A 327 11.41 39.25 4.38
C GLY A 327 11.61 38.12 5.39
N LEU A 328 12.67 38.15 6.20
CA LEU A 328 12.99 37.10 7.18
C LEU A 328 11.86 36.92 8.20
N GLY A 329 11.13 37.99 8.58
CA GLY A 329 9.97 37.94 9.49
C GLY A 329 8.71 37.31 8.89
N ASP A 330 8.52 37.47 7.57
CA ASP A 330 7.37 36.90 6.84
C ASP A 330 7.54 35.39 6.62
N ARG A 331 8.79 34.92 6.51
CA ARG A 331 9.12 33.49 6.39
C ARG A 331 8.70 32.67 7.60
N LEU A 332 8.77 33.24 8.80
CA LEU A 332 8.34 32.62 10.05
C LEU A 332 6.80 32.59 10.18
N ARG A 333 6.09 33.61 9.64
CA ARG A 333 4.63 33.70 9.69
C ARG A 333 3.92 32.79 8.68
N ILE A 334 4.49 32.57 7.49
CA ILE A 334 3.90 31.72 6.45
C ILE A 334 3.82 30.25 6.93
N GLY A 335 4.75 29.80 7.77
CA GLY A 335 4.69 28.48 8.39
C GLY A 335 3.51 28.28 9.37
N HIS A 336 2.97 29.38 9.92
CA HIS A 336 1.90 29.33 10.93
C HIS A 336 0.48 29.62 10.38
N GLU A 337 0.35 30.47 9.36
CA GLU A 337 -0.97 30.95 8.92
C GLU A 337 -1.61 30.21 7.72
N GLN A 338 -0.85 29.44 6.96
CA GLN A 338 -1.38 28.71 5.79
C GLN A 338 -1.39 27.18 5.95
N SER A 339 -1.28 26.68 7.16
CA SER A 339 -1.63 25.28 7.43
C SER A 339 -3.15 25.16 7.37
N THR A 340 -3.72 24.96 6.19
CA THR A 340 -5.09 24.47 6.07
C THR A 340 -5.15 23.18 6.88
N PRO A 341 -5.96 23.08 7.95
CA PRO A 341 -6.11 21.84 8.70
C PRO A 341 -6.75 20.82 7.73
N GLY A 342 -5.99 19.84 7.27
CA GLY A 342 -6.61 18.74 6.56
C GLY A 342 -5.87 18.07 5.42
N ILE A 343 -4.71 18.57 4.94
CA ILE A 343 -4.01 17.91 3.83
C ILE A 343 -2.53 17.64 4.19
N ARG A 344 -2.33 16.80 5.20
CA ARG A 344 -1.21 15.85 5.18
C ARG A 344 -1.79 14.54 4.66
N PRO A 345 -1.22 13.92 3.61
CA PRO A 345 -1.60 12.55 3.31
C PRO A 345 -1.35 11.76 4.60
N PRO A 346 -2.34 11.02 5.13
CA PRO A 346 -2.11 10.12 6.25
C PRO A 346 -0.90 9.28 5.86
N LEU A 347 0.03 9.04 6.82
CA LEU A 347 1.09 8.06 6.67
C LEU A 347 0.46 6.86 5.96
N ASN A 348 0.93 6.57 4.74
CA ASN A 348 0.40 5.46 3.96
C ASN A 348 0.34 4.25 4.88
N LYS A 349 -0.83 3.61 5.03
CA LYS A 349 -1.03 2.49 5.96
C LYS A 349 0.07 1.42 5.80
N GLY A 350 0.59 1.23 4.57
CA GLY A 350 1.72 0.35 4.27
C GLY A 350 3.06 0.84 4.88
N ALA A 351 3.35 2.13 4.80
CA ALA A 351 4.55 2.73 5.40
C ALA A 351 4.59 2.55 6.91
N TYR A 352 3.44 2.67 7.55
CA TYR A 352 3.32 2.47 8.99
C TYR A 352 3.63 1.02 9.38
N GLY A 353 3.16 0.05 8.60
CA GLY A 353 3.42 -1.37 8.83
C GLY A 353 4.92 -1.74 8.73
N ILE A 354 5.63 -1.18 7.74
CA ILE A 354 7.09 -1.33 7.62
C ILE A 354 7.79 -0.76 8.87
N GLY A 355 7.40 0.44 9.30
CA GLY A 355 7.93 1.05 10.52
C GLY A 355 7.69 0.20 11.77
N CYS A 356 6.51 -0.41 11.89
CA CYS A 356 6.18 -1.33 12.99
C CYS A 356 7.05 -2.59 12.95
N GLN A 357 7.29 -3.18 11.78
CA GLN A 357 8.18 -4.34 11.67
C GLN A 357 9.63 -3.99 12.00
N ILE A 358 10.12 -2.82 11.58
CA ILE A 358 11.44 -2.33 11.98
C ILE A 358 11.51 -2.17 13.51
N LEU A 359 10.52 -1.56 14.15
CA LEU A 359 10.50 -1.42 15.61
C LEU A 359 10.48 -2.79 16.32
N ARG A 360 9.73 -3.75 15.80
CA ARG A 360 9.73 -5.11 16.33
C ARG A 360 11.09 -5.77 16.20
N ASP A 361 11.76 -5.60 15.06
CA ASP A 361 13.10 -6.12 14.81
C ASP A 361 14.18 -5.42 15.69
N LEU A 362 13.93 -4.17 16.08
CA LEU A 362 14.74 -3.46 17.08
C LEU A 362 14.49 -3.92 18.53
N GLY A 363 13.58 -4.87 18.76
CA GLY A 363 13.21 -5.39 20.08
C GLY A 363 12.20 -4.50 20.82
N VAL A 364 11.72 -3.42 20.23
CA VAL A 364 10.74 -2.50 20.87
C VAL A 364 9.40 -3.18 21.03
N ARG A 365 8.78 -3.02 22.19
CA ARG A 365 7.42 -3.51 22.51
C ARG A 365 6.49 -2.40 22.93
N ARG A 366 6.98 -1.47 23.75
CA ARG A 366 6.22 -0.35 24.27
C ARG A 366 6.83 0.98 23.84
N LEU A 367 5.99 1.87 23.32
CA LEU A 367 6.40 3.10 22.64
C LEU A 367 5.98 4.32 23.47
N ARG A 368 6.94 5.21 23.72
CA ARG A 368 6.69 6.63 23.98
C ARG A 368 6.91 7.36 22.66
N LEU A 369 5.82 7.58 21.92
CA LEU A 369 5.89 8.02 20.52
C LEU A 369 6.06 9.54 20.41
N LEU A 370 7.21 9.99 19.89
CA LEU A 370 7.49 11.39 19.58
C LEU A 370 6.62 11.88 18.41
N THR A 371 5.62 12.71 18.71
CA THR A 371 4.71 13.26 17.70
C THR A 371 3.98 14.50 18.18
N ASN A 372 3.78 15.48 17.28
CA ASN A 372 2.92 16.65 17.52
C ASN A 372 1.50 16.44 16.97
N HIS A 373 1.23 15.27 16.36
CA HIS A 373 -0.07 14.89 15.82
C HIS A 373 -0.43 13.48 16.30
N PRO A 374 -0.93 13.34 17.54
CA PRO A 374 -1.32 12.06 18.09
C PRO A 374 -2.41 11.40 17.23
N PHE A 375 -2.21 10.13 16.90
CA PHE A 375 -3.23 9.30 16.27
C PHE A 375 -3.05 7.86 16.75
N HIS A 376 -4.13 7.11 16.85
CA HIS A 376 -4.10 5.71 17.24
C HIS A 376 -4.18 4.82 15.99
N PRO A 377 -3.05 4.24 15.55
CA PRO A 377 -3.09 3.31 14.42
C PRO A 377 -3.73 2.00 14.86
N THR A 378 -4.77 1.58 14.15
CA THR A 378 -5.52 0.35 14.43
C THR A 378 -4.71 -0.94 14.25
N ALA A 379 -3.51 -0.87 13.67
CA ALA A 379 -2.69 -2.03 13.33
C ALA A 379 -1.54 -2.33 14.31
N LEU A 380 -1.28 -1.49 15.33
CA LEU A 380 -0.13 -1.67 16.23
C LEU A 380 -0.19 -2.97 17.03
N GLU A 381 -1.36 -3.31 17.54
CA GLU A 381 -1.57 -4.52 18.35
C GLU A 381 -1.24 -5.78 17.57
N GLY A 382 -1.54 -5.82 16.27
CA GLY A 382 -1.19 -6.93 15.38
C GLY A 382 0.33 -7.15 15.23
N PHE A 383 1.14 -6.10 15.47
CA PHE A 383 2.59 -6.20 15.54
C PHE A 383 3.12 -6.47 16.95
N GLY A 384 2.26 -6.60 17.94
CA GLY A 384 2.66 -6.71 19.36
C GLY A 384 3.38 -5.45 19.85
N LEU A 385 2.97 -4.29 19.38
CA LEU A 385 3.43 -2.97 19.81
C LEU A 385 2.31 -2.24 20.55
N GLU A 386 2.67 -1.51 21.61
CA GLU A 386 1.76 -0.70 22.43
C GLU A 386 2.29 0.74 22.52
N ILE A 387 1.44 1.73 22.24
CA ILE A 387 1.75 3.13 22.57
C ILE A 387 1.36 3.39 24.01
N SER A 388 2.35 3.57 24.86
CA SER A 388 2.14 3.92 26.28
C SER A 388 1.97 5.42 26.47
N GLU A 389 2.56 6.24 25.60
CA GLU A 389 2.52 7.71 25.73
C GLU A 389 2.79 8.38 24.37
N PHE A 390 2.11 9.50 24.12
CA PHE A 390 2.47 10.45 23.07
C PHE A 390 3.31 11.57 23.66
N VAL A 391 4.52 11.74 23.15
CA VAL A 391 5.46 12.76 23.62
C VAL A 391 5.55 13.86 22.58
N PRO A 392 5.21 15.11 22.92
CA PRO A 392 5.36 16.22 21.98
C PRO A 392 6.83 16.50 21.70
N VAL A 393 7.13 16.90 20.46
CA VAL A 393 8.46 17.40 20.08
C VAL A 393 8.38 18.93 20.23
N PRO A 394 9.05 19.53 21.23
CA PRO A 394 9.03 20.98 21.44
C PRO A 394 9.80 21.68 20.33
N GLU A 395 9.32 22.90 19.97
CA GLU A 395 9.98 23.78 19.00
C GLU A 395 11.34 24.29 19.51
#